data_d084fe40a3892f068e3c52320997a1a8
#
_entry.id   d084fe40a3892f068e3c52320997a1a8
#
_cell.length_a   1.000
_cell.length_b   1.000
_cell.length_c   1.000
_cell.angle_alpha   90.00
_cell.angle_beta   90.00
_cell.angle_gamma   90.00
#
_symmetry.space_group_name_H-M   'P 1'
#
loop_
_entity.id
_entity.type
_entity.pdbx_description
1 polymer ?
#
loop_
_entity_poly.entity_id
_entity_poly.type
_entity_poly.pdbx_seq_one_letter_code
_entity_poly.pdbx_strand_id
1 'polypeptide(L)'
;MLQVGVIGLGSIGKRHLRNLRQLFPEARLFSTSASGNSHTHIPEQAIALSLPELITQKPDFVVVASPANLHLQHTEALLAEGIPTLVEKPLAASADQAQQFLQLLAQYPKSIADIGYCLRFLPAAQLVKQIINSQQLGKIFTVIAEVGQYLPHWRPHTDYRQSVSAQAALGGGSLLELSHELDYLQWLLGPLQLRYAQNRQSGLLQLNVEDISEIFLETTDNVSCLVHLDFIQQAAKRHCSFIAENGRLEWDLINNTVTLHQHKTVQQLYQDETYDKNTMYLAMLQAFWLKIQQQDTSKSSLESAAALVQLIEQAKSFKQQDRL
;
A
#
# COMPACT_ATOMS: atom_id res chain seq x y z
N MET A 1 7.24 11.15 -27.41
CA MET A 1 5.86 10.96 -26.90
C MET A 1 5.94 9.93 -25.79
N LEU A 2 5.47 10.26 -24.59
CA LEU A 2 5.51 9.34 -23.44
C LEU A 2 4.71 8.06 -23.72
N GLN A 3 5.27 6.90 -23.36
CA GLN A 3 4.65 5.59 -23.51
C GLN A 3 4.57 4.91 -22.14
N VAL A 4 3.37 4.54 -21.70
CA VAL A 4 3.16 3.98 -20.36
C VAL A 4 2.29 2.72 -20.44
N GLY A 5 2.73 1.67 -19.74
CA GLY A 5 2.00 0.42 -19.63
C GLY A 5 1.32 0.23 -18.28
N VAL A 6 0.21 -0.50 -18.26
CA VAL A 6 -0.45 -0.99 -17.04
C VAL A 6 -0.72 -2.47 -17.18
N ILE A 7 -0.20 -3.29 -16.25
CA ILE A 7 -0.44 -4.73 -16.18
C ILE A 7 -1.47 -4.99 -15.07
N GLY A 8 -2.56 -5.68 -15.42
CA GLY A 8 -3.69 -5.93 -14.54
C GLY A 8 -4.81 -4.90 -14.74
N LEU A 9 -6.03 -5.39 -15.01
CA LEU A 9 -7.19 -4.57 -15.35
C LEU A 9 -8.32 -4.71 -14.32
N GLY A 10 -7.96 -4.98 -13.09
CA GLY A 10 -8.84 -4.84 -11.94
C GLY A 10 -9.20 -3.37 -11.66
N SER A 11 -9.88 -3.12 -10.55
CA SER A 11 -10.30 -1.74 -10.18
C SER A 11 -9.14 -0.76 -10.09
N ILE A 12 -7.99 -1.19 -9.53
CA ILE A 12 -6.82 -0.33 -9.38
C ILE A 12 -6.09 -0.09 -10.71
N GLY A 13 -5.93 -1.11 -11.56
CA GLY A 13 -5.31 -0.93 -12.87
C GLY A 13 -6.12 0.01 -13.78
N LYS A 14 -7.46 -0.10 -13.76
CA LYS A 14 -8.35 0.85 -14.46
C LYS A 14 -8.24 2.27 -13.91
N ARG A 15 -8.05 2.41 -12.59
CA ARG A 15 -7.78 3.72 -11.97
C ARG A 15 -6.47 4.30 -12.46
N HIS A 16 -5.40 3.51 -12.51
CA HIS A 16 -4.12 3.94 -13.04
C HIS A 16 -4.21 4.40 -14.48
N LEU A 17 -4.90 3.68 -15.35
CA LEU A 17 -5.11 4.12 -16.74
C LEU A 17 -5.80 5.49 -16.82
N ARG A 18 -6.88 5.71 -16.04
CA ARG A 18 -7.55 7.03 -15.97
C ARG A 18 -6.61 8.12 -15.47
N ASN A 19 -5.87 7.84 -14.39
CA ASN A 19 -4.94 8.80 -13.80
C ASN A 19 -3.78 9.13 -14.75
N LEU A 20 -3.26 8.14 -15.45
CA LEU A 20 -2.23 8.34 -16.48
C LEU A 20 -2.75 9.19 -17.64
N ARG A 21 -3.98 8.97 -18.10
CA ARG A 21 -4.60 9.80 -19.12
C ARG A 21 -4.80 11.24 -18.64
N GLN A 22 -5.18 11.42 -17.37
CA GLN A 22 -5.33 12.75 -16.76
C GLN A 22 -4.00 13.49 -16.64
N LEU A 23 -2.93 12.79 -16.17
CA LEU A 23 -1.61 13.39 -15.97
C LEU A 23 -0.86 13.63 -17.28
N PHE A 24 -1.05 12.74 -18.24
CA PHE A 24 -0.34 12.74 -19.51
C PHE A 24 -1.32 12.57 -20.68
N PRO A 25 -2.08 13.64 -21.05
CA PRO A 25 -3.14 13.54 -22.07
C PRO A 25 -2.66 12.99 -23.40
N GLU A 26 -1.44 13.32 -23.80
CA GLU A 26 -0.83 12.90 -25.07
C GLU A 26 -0.04 11.59 -25.00
N ALA A 27 0.01 10.94 -23.84
CA ALA A 27 0.76 9.69 -23.70
C ALA A 27 0.09 8.56 -24.48
N ARG A 28 0.92 7.70 -25.06
CA ARG A 28 0.48 6.42 -25.60
C ARG A 28 0.35 5.41 -24.46
N LEU A 29 -0.86 4.99 -24.16
CA LEU A 29 -1.14 4.06 -23.08
C LEU A 29 -1.27 2.64 -23.60
N PHE A 30 -0.68 1.70 -22.90
CA PHE A 30 -0.79 0.28 -23.13
C PHE A 30 -1.45 -0.41 -21.94
N SER A 31 -2.16 -1.50 -22.21
CA SER A 31 -2.78 -2.30 -21.15
C SER A 31 -2.61 -3.80 -21.43
N THR A 32 -2.26 -4.54 -20.38
CA THR A 32 -2.06 -5.98 -20.41
C THR A 32 -2.90 -6.61 -19.29
N SER A 33 -3.56 -7.74 -19.58
CA SER A 33 -4.29 -8.48 -18.54
C SER A 33 -3.34 -9.06 -17.48
N ALA A 34 -3.86 -9.41 -16.31
CA ALA A 34 -3.07 -10.05 -15.26
C ALA A 34 -2.48 -11.41 -15.67
N SER A 35 -3.08 -12.09 -16.66
CA SER A 35 -2.53 -13.33 -17.24
C SER A 35 -1.39 -13.08 -18.23
N GLY A 36 -1.03 -11.82 -18.52
CA GLY A 36 -0.04 -11.45 -19.53
C GLY A 36 -0.55 -11.50 -20.97
N ASN A 37 -1.80 -11.93 -21.21
CA ASN A 37 -2.39 -12.01 -22.54
C ASN A 37 -3.02 -10.67 -22.96
N SER A 38 -3.19 -10.45 -24.26
CA SER A 38 -3.98 -9.35 -24.78
C SER A 38 -5.46 -9.51 -24.42
N HIS A 39 -6.23 -8.43 -24.48
CA HIS A 39 -7.66 -8.41 -24.16
C HIS A 39 -8.41 -7.44 -25.07
N THR A 40 -9.74 -7.58 -25.15
CA THR A 40 -10.58 -6.80 -26.06
C THR A 40 -11.18 -5.54 -25.42
N HIS A 41 -11.27 -5.49 -24.07
CA HIS A 41 -11.81 -4.32 -23.37
C HIS A 41 -10.71 -3.32 -23.05
N ILE A 42 -10.73 -2.17 -23.71
CA ILE A 42 -9.67 -1.15 -23.68
C ILE A 42 -10.18 0.10 -22.94
N PRO A 43 -9.89 0.27 -21.64
CA PRO A 43 -10.20 1.52 -20.95
C PRO A 43 -9.24 2.64 -21.39
N GLU A 44 -9.74 3.88 -21.37
CA GLU A 44 -8.96 5.11 -21.61
C GLU A 44 -8.21 5.13 -22.96
N GLN A 45 -8.76 4.46 -23.99
CA GLN A 45 -8.13 4.34 -25.32
C GLN A 45 -6.72 3.71 -25.26
N ALA A 46 -6.45 2.91 -24.24
CA ALA A 46 -5.19 2.17 -24.14
C ALA A 46 -5.15 1.04 -25.19
N ILE A 47 -3.99 0.77 -25.75
CA ILE A 47 -3.76 -0.30 -26.70
C ILE A 47 -3.61 -1.60 -25.92
N ALA A 48 -4.45 -2.59 -26.19
CA ALA A 48 -4.34 -3.92 -25.59
C ALA A 48 -3.17 -4.70 -26.19
N LEU A 49 -2.26 -5.16 -25.33
CA LEU A 49 -1.08 -5.93 -25.71
C LEU A 49 -0.92 -7.14 -24.78
N SER A 50 -0.28 -8.18 -25.27
CA SER A 50 0.33 -9.21 -24.42
C SER A 50 1.56 -8.65 -23.72
N LEU A 51 2.04 -9.33 -22.67
CA LEU A 51 3.24 -8.89 -21.95
C LEU A 51 4.50 -8.81 -22.86
N PRO A 52 4.79 -9.79 -23.73
CA PRO A 52 5.92 -9.67 -24.66
C PRO A 52 5.78 -8.50 -25.63
N GLU A 53 4.56 -8.25 -26.15
CA GLU A 53 4.31 -7.12 -27.04
C GLU A 53 4.49 -5.77 -26.30
N LEU A 54 4.02 -5.67 -25.04
CA LEU A 54 4.23 -4.49 -24.21
C LEU A 54 5.73 -4.21 -24.02
N ILE A 55 6.51 -5.22 -23.66
CA ILE A 55 7.96 -5.11 -23.49
C ILE A 55 8.64 -4.64 -24.79
N THR A 56 8.22 -5.16 -25.92
CA THR A 56 8.76 -4.78 -27.25
C THR A 56 8.53 -3.29 -27.57
N GLN A 57 7.46 -2.66 -27.02
CA GLN A 57 7.23 -1.22 -27.17
C GLN A 57 8.24 -0.36 -26.41
N LYS A 58 8.99 -0.92 -25.47
CA LYS A 58 9.95 -0.23 -24.58
C LYS A 58 9.31 1.00 -23.93
N PRO A 59 8.22 0.83 -23.16
CA PRO A 59 7.55 1.95 -22.52
C PRO A 59 8.50 2.68 -21.56
N ASP A 60 8.29 3.98 -21.36
CA ASP A 60 9.05 4.81 -20.42
C ASP A 60 8.88 4.31 -18.97
N PHE A 61 7.73 3.72 -18.66
CA PHE A 61 7.50 2.95 -17.43
C PHE A 61 6.24 2.09 -17.50
N VAL A 62 6.14 1.16 -16.55
CA VAL A 62 4.96 0.28 -16.40
C VAL A 62 4.49 0.28 -14.96
N VAL A 63 3.16 0.32 -14.77
CA VAL A 63 2.51 0.07 -13.47
C VAL A 63 2.06 -1.39 -13.42
N VAL A 64 2.58 -2.15 -12.46
CA VAL A 64 2.17 -3.53 -12.19
C VAL A 64 1.06 -3.51 -11.15
N ALA A 65 -0.18 -3.70 -11.61
CA ALA A 65 -1.42 -3.67 -10.85
C ALA A 65 -2.19 -5.01 -10.94
N SER A 66 -1.48 -6.09 -11.20
CA SER A 66 -1.97 -7.48 -11.16
C SER A 66 -2.21 -7.94 -9.71
N PRO A 67 -2.78 -9.12 -9.46
CA PRO A 67 -2.78 -9.72 -8.13
C PRO A 67 -1.37 -9.89 -7.56
N ALA A 68 -1.21 -9.73 -6.24
CA ALA A 68 0.08 -9.68 -5.56
C ALA A 68 0.98 -10.90 -5.81
N ASN A 69 0.39 -12.09 -5.99
CA ASN A 69 1.11 -13.32 -6.32
C ASN A 69 1.78 -13.31 -7.71
N LEU A 70 1.43 -12.36 -8.59
CA LEU A 70 2.00 -12.20 -9.92
C LEU A 70 2.97 -11.00 -10.03
N HIS A 71 3.08 -10.19 -8.99
CA HIS A 71 3.92 -8.99 -9.01
C HIS A 71 5.38 -9.30 -9.33
N LEU A 72 5.95 -10.33 -8.68
CA LEU A 72 7.34 -10.74 -8.89
C LEU A 72 7.61 -11.08 -10.36
N GLN A 73 6.81 -11.96 -10.94
CA GLN A 73 6.97 -12.42 -12.33
C GLN A 73 6.89 -11.26 -13.34
N HIS A 74 5.91 -10.36 -13.16
CA HIS A 74 5.75 -9.21 -14.05
C HIS A 74 6.88 -8.20 -13.89
N THR A 75 7.32 -7.96 -12.65
CA THR A 75 8.41 -7.03 -12.36
C THR A 75 9.75 -7.55 -12.91
N GLU A 76 10.03 -8.85 -12.76
CA GLU A 76 11.23 -9.48 -13.31
C GLU A 76 11.33 -9.28 -14.82
N ALA A 77 10.24 -9.58 -15.53
CA ALA A 77 10.20 -9.42 -17.00
C ALA A 77 10.47 -7.98 -17.45
N LEU A 78 10.01 -6.97 -16.67
CA LEU A 78 10.21 -5.56 -16.97
C LEU A 78 11.63 -5.09 -16.62
N LEU A 79 12.12 -5.44 -15.42
CA LEU A 79 13.46 -5.03 -14.97
C LEU A 79 14.58 -5.67 -15.81
N ALA A 80 14.40 -6.89 -16.33
CA ALA A 80 15.33 -7.53 -17.24
C ALA A 80 15.56 -6.72 -18.52
N GLU A 81 14.55 -5.97 -18.97
CA GLU A 81 14.59 -5.10 -20.13
C GLU A 81 14.87 -3.62 -19.76
N GLY A 82 15.20 -3.36 -18.49
CA GLY A 82 15.50 -2.00 -18.00
C GLY A 82 14.30 -1.06 -17.96
N ILE A 83 13.07 -1.59 -17.96
CA ILE A 83 11.84 -0.79 -17.95
C ILE A 83 11.52 -0.36 -16.51
N PRO A 84 11.43 0.95 -16.23
CA PRO A 84 11.04 1.47 -14.92
C PRO A 84 9.66 0.94 -14.49
N THR A 85 9.53 0.51 -13.22
CA THR A 85 8.36 -0.24 -12.78
C THR A 85 7.82 0.26 -11.44
N LEU A 86 6.55 0.69 -11.42
CA LEU A 86 5.78 0.94 -10.20
C LEU A 86 4.95 -0.29 -9.87
N VAL A 87 5.19 -0.91 -8.72
CA VAL A 87 4.47 -2.11 -8.28
C VAL A 87 3.38 -1.73 -7.28
N GLU A 88 2.16 -2.21 -7.48
CA GLU A 88 1.07 -2.00 -6.51
C GLU A 88 1.27 -2.77 -5.20
N LYS A 89 0.66 -2.27 -4.14
CA LYS A 89 0.64 -2.92 -2.84
C LYS A 89 -0.34 -4.13 -2.82
N PRO A 90 -0.08 -5.14 -1.97
CA PRO A 90 1.17 -5.41 -1.27
C PRO A 90 2.26 -5.87 -2.25
N LEU A 91 3.54 -5.70 -1.91
CA LEU A 91 4.65 -6.04 -2.80
C LEU A 91 4.57 -7.50 -3.30
N ALA A 92 4.19 -8.40 -2.42
CA ALA A 92 4.08 -9.83 -2.68
C ALA A 92 2.97 -10.45 -1.82
N ALA A 93 2.54 -11.66 -2.17
CA ALA A 93 1.51 -12.40 -1.44
C ALA A 93 2.08 -13.26 -0.28
N SER A 94 3.40 -13.48 -0.24
CA SER A 94 4.08 -14.27 0.78
C SER A 94 5.48 -13.74 1.11
N ALA A 95 6.04 -14.14 2.27
CA ALA A 95 7.40 -13.80 2.67
C ALA A 95 8.45 -14.36 1.70
N ASP A 96 8.23 -15.56 1.15
CA ASP A 96 9.14 -16.16 0.17
C ASP A 96 9.21 -15.32 -1.11
N GLN A 97 8.07 -14.86 -1.63
CA GLN A 97 8.04 -13.96 -2.78
C GLN A 97 8.69 -12.61 -2.47
N ALA A 98 8.48 -12.06 -1.26
CA ALA A 98 9.14 -10.83 -0.83
C ALA A 98 10.67 -10.98 -0.79
N GLN A 99 11.17 -12.12 -0.33
CA GLN A 99 12.60 -12.43 -0.35
C GLN A 99 13.14 -12.56 -1.79
N GLN A 100 12.39 -13.21 -2.67
CA GLN A 100 12.73 -13.28 -4.10
C GLN A 100 12.74 -11.89 -4.75
N PHE A 101 11.84 -10.98 -4.35
CA PHE A 101 11.88 -9.59 -4.79
C PHE A 101 13.18 -8.89 -4.40
N LEU A 102 13.66 -9.07 -3.17
CA LEU A 102 14.93 -8.50 -2.73
C LEU A 102 16.10 -9.04 -3.56
N GLN A 103 16.10 -10.33 -3.89
CA GLN A 103 17.10 -10.94 -4.76
C GLN A 103 17.04 -10.37 -6.17
N LEU A 104 15.82 -10.20 -6.73
CA LEU A 104 15.61 -9.58 -8.03
C LEU A 104 16.14 -8.14 -8.07
N LEU A 105 15.85 -7.33 -7.06
CA LEU A 105 16.35 -5.95 -6.98
C LEU A 105 17.89 -5.88 -6.91
N ALA A 106 18.52 -6.85 -6.24
CA ALA A 106 19.98 -6.97 -6.18
C ALA A 106 20.60 -7.36 -7.54
N GLN A 107 19.89 -8.15 -8.38
CA GLN A 107 20.33 -8.49 -9.74
C GLN A 107 20.26 -7.27 -10.67
N TYR A 108 19.33 -6.35 -10.45
CA TYR A 108 19.13 -5.16 -11.27
C TYR A 108 19.35 -3.86 -10.46
N PRO A 109 20.57 -3.59 -9.95
CA PRO A 109 20.82 -2.47 -9.04
C PRO A 109 20.59 -1.09 -9.69
N LYS A 110 20.72 -0.98 -11.01
CA LYS A 110 20.50 0.25 -11.77
C LYS A 110 19.05 0.45 -12.22
N SER A 111 18.18 -0.53 -12.01
CA SER A 111 16.77 -0.39 -12.37
C SER A 111 16.07 0.67 -11.53
N ILE A 112 15.05 1.32 -12.09
CA ILE A 112 14.18 2.25 -11.35
C ILE A 112 12.89 1.51 -11.04
N ALA A 113 12.61 1.35 -9.76
CA ALA A 113 11.38 0.72 -9.30
C ALA A 113 10.89 1.33 -7.99
N ASP A 114 9.58 1.26 -7.74
CA ASP A 114 8.95 1.76 -6.52
C ASP A 114 7.67 0.98 -6.18
N ILE A 115 7.09 1.24 -5.01
CA ILE A 115 5.90 0.58 -4.49
C ILE A 115 4.72 1.55 -4.35
N GLY A 116 3.51 1.09 -4.65
CA GLY A 116 2.28 1.87 -4.71
C GLY A 116 1.57 2.10 -3.37
N TYR A 117 2.28 2.44 -2.28
CA TYR A 117 1.64 2.83 -1.02
C TYR A 117 1.14 4.28 -1.08
N CYS A 118 -0.02 4.48 -1.68
CA CYS A 118 -0.58 5.80 -2.00
C CYS A 118 -0.88 6.67 -0.78
N LEU A 119 -1.15 6.11 0.42
CA LEU A 119 -1.43 6.91 1.62
C LEU A 119 -0.25 7.79 2.04
N ARG A 120 0.98 7.42 1.69
CA ARG A 120 2.16 8.27 1.93
C ARG A 120 2.08 9.63 1.21
N PHE A 121 1.23 9.75 0.19
CA PHE A 121 1.04 10.95 -0.62
C PHE A 121 -0.17 11.80 -0.19
N LEU A 122 -0.87 11.43 0.88
CA LEU A 122 -1.90 12.28 1.48
C LEU A 122 -1.25 13.53 2.10
N PRO A 123 -1.80 14.74 1.88
CA PRO A 123 -1.30 15.94 2.55
C PRO A 123 -1.29 15.81 4.08
N ALA A 124 -2.34 15.21 4.66
CA ALA A 124 -2.39 14.90 6.09
C ALA A 124 -1.25 13.97 6.54
N ALA A 125 -0.92 12.92 5.77
CA ALA A 125 0.18 12.00 6.07
C ALA A 125 1.54 12.71 6.03
N GLN A 126 1.75 13.59 5.04
CA GLN A 126 2.97 14.38 4.93
C GLN A 126 3.12 15.36 6.10
N LEU A 127 2.02 15.98 6.54
CA LEU A 127 2.01 16.84 7.73
C LEU A 127 2.34 16.03 9.00
N VAL A 128 1.72 14.87 9.20
CA VAL A 128 2.04 13.98 10.33
C VAL A 128 3.53 13.64 10.33
N LYS A 129 4.11 13.27 9.18
CA LYS A 129 5.54 12.99 9.04
C LYS A 129 6.41 14.20 9.39
N GLN A 130 6.02 15.38 8.93
CA GLN A 130 6.73 16.62 9.23
C GLN A 130 6.72 16.91 10.73
N ILE A 131 5.58 16.75 11.41
CA ILE A 131 5.43 16.97 12.86
C ILE A 131 6.31 15.98 13.63
N ILE A 132 6.31 14.71 13.27
CA ILE A 132 7.15 13.68 13.92
C ILE A 132 8.64 14.00 13.72
N ASN A 133 9.06 14.30 12.48
CA ASN A 133 10.45 14.61 12.16
C ASN A 133 10.96 15.90 12.81
N SER A 134 10.09 16.89 13.03
CA SER A 134 10.45 18.16 13.71
C SER A 134 10.64 18.01 15.21
N GLN A 135 10.35 16.84 15.77
CA GLN A 135 10.35 16.56 17.21
C GLN A 135 9.41 17.47 18.03
N GLN A 136 8.45 18.11 17.40
CA GLN A 136 7.46 18.98 18.07
C GLN A 136 6.67 18.23 19.15
N LEU A 137 6.44 16.93 18.95
CA LEU A 137 5.75 16.08 19.94
C LEU A 137 6.65 15.66 21.11
N GLY A 138 7.97 15.86 21.02
CA GLY A 138 8.92 15.23 21.92
C GLY A 138 8.98 13.72 21.69
N LYS A 139 9.30 12.96 22.73
CA LYS A 139 9.35 11.48 22.65
C LYS A 139 7.96 10.90 22.45
N ILE A 140 7.79 10.08 21.40
CA ILE A 140 6.58 9.27 21.20
C ILE A 140 6.72 8.00 22.03
N PHE A 141 5.68 7.65 22.80
CA PHE A 141 5.65 6.46 23.65
C PHE A 141 4.82 5.33 23.05
N THR A 142 3.64 5.70 22.52
CA THR A 142 2.68 4.72 22.03
C THR A 142 1.95 5.26 20.81
N VAL A 143 1.70 4.38 19.84
CA VAL A 143 0.84 4.67 18.70
C VAL A 143 -0.31 3.67 18.67
N ILE A 144 -1.52 4.15 18.41
CA ILE A 144 -2.71 3.32 18.25
C ILE A 144 -3.25 3.57 16.84
N ALA A 145 -3.22 2.55 16.00
CA ALA A 145 -3.72 2.60 14.64
C ALA A 145 -4.90 1.65 14.47
N GLU A 146 -5.97 2.12 13.87
CA GLU A 146 -7.18 1.34 13.67
C GLU A 146 -7.73 1.57 12.26
N VAL A 147 -8.09 0.48 11.59
CA VAL A 147 -8.95 0.52 10.41
C VAL A 147 -9.96 -0.61 10.48
N GLY A 148 -11.21 -0.26 10.33
CA GLY A 148 -12.30 -1.21 10.19
C GLY A 148 -13.32 -0.71 9.18
N GLN A 149 -13.75 -1.61 8.31
CA GLN A 149 -14.75 -1.31 7.29
C GLN A 149 -15.45 -2.58 6.83
N TYR A 150 -16.78 -2.55 6.78
CA TYR A 150 -17.57 -3.72 6.41
C TYR A 150 -17.32 -4.14 4.96
N LEU A 151 -16.66 -5.30 4.77
CA LEU A 151 -16.21 -5.77 3.46
C LEU A 151 -17.30 -5.83 2.39
N PRO A 152 -18.54 -6.29 2.69
CA PRO A 152 -19.62 -6.27 1.71
C PRO A 152 -19.97 -4.87 1.16
N HIS A 153 -19.71 -3.81 1.92
CA HIS A 153 -19.97 -2.44 1.49
C HIS A 153 -18.89 -1.87 0.56
N TRP A 154 -17.72 -2.52 0.41
CA TRP A 154 -16.66 -2.03 -0.46
C TRP A 154 -17.06 -2.05 -1.93
N ARG A 155 -17.86 -3.04 -2.33
CA ARG A 155 -18.36 -3.22 -3.69
C ARG A 155 -19.78 -3.81 -3.66
N PRO A 156 -20.81 -2.99 -3.40
CA PRO A 156 -22.17 -3.45 -3.13
C PRO A 156 -22.80 -4.27 -4.26
N HIS A 157 -22.29 -4.14 -5.49
CA HIS A 157 -22.84 -4.81 -6.68
C HIS A 157 -22.09 -6.11 -7.05
N THR A 158 -21.15 -6.56 -6.22
CA THR A 158 -20.38 -7.79 -6.44
C THR A 158 -20.43 -8.67 -5.21
N ASP A 159 -20.35 -9.99 -5.40
CA ASP A 159 -20.17 -10.91 -4.29
C ASP A 159 -18.76 -10.73 -3.69
N TYR A 160 -18.68 -10.13 -2.51
CA TYR A 160 -17.40 -9.87 -1.82
C TYR A 160 -16.58 -11.13 -1.59
N ARG A 161 -17.22 -12.31 -1.47
CA ARG A 161 -16.57 -13.62 -1.26
C ARG A 161 -15.70 -14.05 -2.44
N GLN A 162 -15.96 -13.49 -3.64
CA GLN A 162 -15.17 -13.71 -4.85
C GLN A 162 -14.06 -12.67 -5.04
N SER A 163 -13.99 -11.66 -4.17
CA SER A 163 -12.95 -10.64 -4.23
C SER A 163 -11.59 -11.17 -3.79
N VAL A 164 -10.52 -10.50 -4.22
CA VAL A 164 -9.16 -10.78 -3.75
C VAL A 164 -9.08 -10.75 -2.22
N SER A 165 -9.73 -9.77 -1.59
CA SER A 165 -9.73 -9.58 -0.13
C SER A 165 -10.28 -10.78 0.65
N ALA A 166 -11.16 -11.58 0.03
CA ALA A 166 -11.84 -12.71 0.66
C ALA A 166 -11.13 -14.06 0.44
N GLN A 167 -10.09 -14.11 -0.40
CA GLN A 167 -9.49 -15.38 -0.84
C GLN A 167 -8.02 -15.48 -0.49
N ALA A 168 -7.67 -16.48 0.34
CA ALA A 168 -6.29 -16.74 0.76
C ALA A 168 -5.33 -16.96 -0.44
N ALA A 169 -5.76 -17.70 -1.48
CA ALA A 169 -4.96 -17.99 -2.67
C ALA A 169 -4.57 -16.74 -3.49
N LEU A 170 -5.30 -15.64 -3.32
CA LEU A 170 -5.04 -14.37 -4.00
C LEU A 170 -4.33 -13.34 -3.09
N GLY A 171 -3.96 -13.72 -1.87
CA GLY A 171 -3.36 -12.83 -0.89
C GLY A 171 -4.39 -11.99 -0.12
N GLY A 172 -5.59 -12.53 0.11
CA GLY A 172 -6.64 -11.89 0.91
C GLY A 172 -6.35 -11.94 2.41
N GLY A 173 -7.29 -11.37 3.17
CA GLY A 173 -7.24 -11.25 4.63
C GLY A 173 -6.98 -9.81 5.08
N SER A 174 -7.40 -9.51 6.31
CA SER A 174 -7.30 -8.16 6.89
C SER A 174 -5.86 -7.66 6.96
N LEU A 175 -4.90 -8.53 7.22
CA LEU A 175 -3.47 -8.17 7.33
C LEU A 175 -2.87 -7.63 6.01
N LEU A 176 -3.09 -8.32 4.89
CA LEU A 176 -2.54 -7.90 3.60
C LEU A 176 -3.35 -6.79 2.93
N GLU A 177 -4.68 -6.88 3.00
CA GLU A 177 -5.54 -5.85 2.39
C GLU A 177 -5.44 -4.51 3.10
N LEU A 178 -5.40 -4.52 4.44
CA LEU A 178 -5.31 -3.33 5.27
C LEU A 178 -3.85 -3.02 5.69
N SER A 179 -2.88 -3.47 4.89
CA SER A 179 -1.44 -3.28 5.16
C SER A 179 -0.95 -1.83 5.16
N HIS A 180 -1.78 -0.90 4.74
CA HIS A 180 -1.45 0.53 4.78
C HIS A 180 -1.16 1.03 6.20
N GLU A 181 -1.83 0.49 7.23
CA GLU A 181 -1.63 0.85 8.62
C GLU A 181 -0.22 0.47 9.08
N LEU A 182 0.21 -0.72 8.74
CA LEU A 182 1.56 -1.20 9.02
C LEU A 182 2.61 -0.43 8.19
N ASP A 183 2.28 -0.11 6.93
CA ASP A 183 3.15 0.63 6.04
C ASP A 183 3.44 2.04 6.53
N TYR A 184 2.39 2.83 6.86
CA TYR A 184 2.63 4.19 7.29
C TYR A 184 3.28 4.25 8.68
N LEU A 185 3.02 3.28 9.58
CA LEU A 185 3.73 3.19 10.86
C LEU A 185 5.24 2.97 10.64
N GLN A 186 5.61 2.02 9.77
CA GLN A 186 7.01 1.77 9.43
C GLN A 186 7.66 2.98 8.72
N TRP A 187 6.92 3.66 7.84
CA TRP A 187 7.39 4.85 7.14
C TRP A 187 7.60 6.07 8.06
N LEU A 188 6.77 6.21 9.11
CA LEU A 188 6.81 7.31 10.08
C LEU A 188 7.83 7.06 11.20
N LEU A 189 7.94 5.83 11.69
CA LEU A 189 8.63 5.48 12.95
C LEU A 189 9.86 4.59 12.74
N GLY A 190 10.12 4.13 11.52
CA GLY A 190 11.18 3.19 11.22
C GLY A 190 10.78 1.71 11.37
N PRO A 191 11.75 0.79 11.37
CA PRO A 191 11.50 -0.64 11.38
C PRO A 191 10.64 -1.10 12.56
N LEU A 192 9.69 -2.01 12.29
CA LEU A 192 8.76 -2.57 13.25
C LEU A 192 9.14 -4.02 13.59
N GLN A 193 9.02 -4.39 14.85
CA GLN A 193 9.19 -5.75 15.35
C GLN A 193 7.88 -6.27 15.91
N LEU A 194 7.49 -7.48 15.54
CA LEU A 194 6.30 -8.13 16.07
C LEU A 194 6.55 -8.59 17.53
N ARG A 195 5.63 -8.22 18.43
CA ARG A 195 5.61 -8.66 19.82
C ARG A 195 4.43 -9.59 20.11
N TYR A 196 3.30 -9.35 19.45
CA TYR A 196 2.12 -10.20 19.58
C TYR A 196 1.22 -10.01 18.35
N ALA A 197 0.52 -11.09 17.96
CA ALA A 197 -0.57 -11.02 17.00
C ALA A 197 -1.69 -12.00 17.37
N GLN A 198 -2.92 -11.60 17.11
CA GLN A 198 -4.09 -12.44 17.18
C GLN A 198 -4.94 -12.24 15.93
N ASN A 199 -5.08 -13.29 15.14
CA ASN A 199 -5.87 -13.29 13.92
C ASN A 199 -7.08 -14.18 14.10
N ARG A 200 -8.25 -13.72 13.70
CA ARG A 200 -9.51 -14.42 13.90
C ARG A 200 -10.39 -14.37 12.65
N GLN A 201 -11.22 -15.39 12.52
CA GLN A 201 -12.39 -15.38 11.66
C GLN A 201 -13.59 -15.17 12.56
N SER A 202 -14.33 -14.07 12.38
CA SER A 202 -15.51 -13.74 13.18
C SER A 202 -16.67 -14.72 12.95
N GLY A 203 -16.66 -15.41 11.80
CA GLY A 203 -17.79 -16.21 11.30
C GLY A 203 -18.91 -15.38 10.68
N LEU A 204 -18.86 -14.05 10.79
CA LEU A 204 -19.87 -13.14 10.24
C LEU A 204 -19.83 -13.09 8.70
N LEU A 205 -18.66 -13.11 8.12
CA LEU A 205 -18.45 -12.90 6.68
C LEU A 205 -18.26 -14.20 5.89
N GLN A 206 -18.19 -15.36 6.53
CA GLN A 206 -17.98 -16.67 5.88
C GLN A 206 -16.74 -16.69 4.96
N LEU A 207 -15.63 -16.12 5.43
CA LEU A 207 -14.37 -16.06 4.70
C LEU A 207 -13.46 -17.25 5.08
N ASN A 208 -12.48 -17.56 4.22
CA ASN A 208 -11.41 -18.51 4.50
C ASN A 208 -10.08 -17.82 4.88
N VAL A 209 -10.16 -16.53 5.19
CA VAL A 209 -9.06 -15.66 5.64
C VAL A 209 -9.45 -15.00 6.96
N GLU A 210 -8.48 -14.42 7.66
CA GLU A 210 -8.75 -13.60 8.83
C GLU A 210 -9.54 -12.33 8.43
N ASP A 211 -10.57 -12.01 9.19
CA ASP A 211 -11.37 -10.80 9.05
C ASP A 211 -11.19 -9.82 10.22
N ILE A 212 -10.44 -10.24 11.25
CA ILE A 212 -10.00 -9.42 12.38
C ILE A 212 -8.55 -9.75 12.70
N SER A 213 -7.73 -8.71 12.87
CA SER A 213 -6.34 -8.84 13.32
C SER A 213 -6.00 -7.78 14.35
N GLU A 214 -5.50 -8.20 15.51
CA GLU A 214 -4.93 -7.36 16.56
C GLU A 214 -3.43 -7.63 16.64
N ILE A 215 -2.63 -6.57 16.53
CA ILE A 215 -1.18 -6.69 16.44
C ILE A 215 -0.53 -5.72 17.41
N PHE A 216 0.44 -6.20 18.17
CA PHE A 216 1.32 -5.39 18.98
C PHE A 216 2.73 -5.41 18.40
N LEU A 217 3.21 -4.23 18.04
CA LEU A 217 4.52 -4.00 17.45
C LEU A 217 5.34 -3.07 18.33
N GLU A 218 6.64 -3.09 18.12
CA GLU A 218 7.58 -2.16 18.77
C GLU A 218 8.62 -1.69 17.75
N THR A 219 9.00 -0.42 17.83
CA THR A 219 10.10 0.13 17.04
C THR A 219 11.45 -0.09 17.74
N THR A 220 12.55 0.15 17.03
CA THR A 220 13.91 0.15 17.61
C THR A 220 14.09 1.17 18.72
N ASP A 221 13.31 2.25 18.72
CA ASP A 221 13.33 3.32 19.73
C ASP A 221 12.34 3.08 20.88
N ASN A 222 11.85 1.83 21.02
CA ASN A 222 10.89 1.40 22.05
C ASN A 222 9.55 2.15 21.99
N VAL A 223 9.07 2.51 20.82
CA VAL A 223 7.70 3.00 20.64
C VAL A 223 6.78 1.79 20.46
N SER A 224 5.80 1.67 21.34
CA SER A 224 4.77 0.62 21.25
C SER A 224 3.70 0.98 20.22
N CYS A 225 3.37 0.07 19.30
CA CYS A 225 2.31 0.27 18.32
C CYS A 225 1.24 -0.81 18.48
N LEU A 226 0.01 -0.39 18.78
CA LEU A 226 -1.17 -1.24 18.79
C LEU A 226 -1.94 -1.03 17.49
N VAL A 227 -2.19 -2.11 16.77
CA VAL A 227 -2.84 -2.06 15.46
C VAL A 227 -4.07 -2.97 15.47
N HIS A 228 -5.22 -2.42 15.09
CA HIS A 228 -6.46 -3.16 14.88
C HIS A 228 -6.91 -3.02 13.43
N LEU A 229 -7.12 -4.17 12.79
CA LEU A 229 -7.55 -4.26 11.40
C LEU A 229 -8.77 -5.17 11.30
N ASP A 230 -9.86 -4.71 10.67
CA ASP A 230 -11.02 -5.57 10.50
C ASP A 230 -11.86 -5.28 9.24
N PHE A 231 -12.64 -6.31 8.84
CA PHE A 231 -13.63 -6.26 7.77
C PHE A 231 -15.08 -6.20 8.25
N ILE A 232 -15.31 -6.05 9.57
CA ILE A 232 -16.62 -6.26 10.18
C ILE A 232 -17.29 -4.98 10.69
N GLN A 233 -16.58 -3.86 10.79
CA GLN A 233 -17.16 -2.61 11.28
C GLN A 233 -18.18 -2.04 10.29
N GLN A 234 -19.45 -1.96 10.73
CA GLN A 234 -20.57 -1.44 9.93
C GLN A 234 -20.40 0.05 9.61
N ALA A 235 -19.92 0.83 10.57
CA ALA A 235 -19.49 2.21 10.38
C ALA A 235 -17.98 2.23 10.19
N ALA A 236 -17.51 2.70 9.03
CA ALA A 236 -16.10 2.74 8.73
C ALA A 236 -15.34 3.64 9.71
N LYS A 237 -14.23 3.15 10.23
CA LYS A 237 -13.28 3.89 11.04
C LYS A 237 -11.87 3.73 10.48
N ARG A 238 -11.11 4.81 10.44
CA ARG A 238 -9.69 4.76 10.09
C ARG A 238 -8.97 5.90 10.80
N HIS A 239 -8.19 5.57 11.80
CA HIS A 239 -7.64 6.54 12.74
C HIS A 239 -6.25 6.11 13.22
N CYS A 240 -5.37 7.09 13.44
CA CYS A 240 -4.06 6.87 14.07
C CYS A 240 -3.81 7.94 15.13
N SER A 241 -3.47 7.51 16.35
CA SER A 241 -3.18 8.37 17.50
C SER A 241 -1.75 8.17 17.96
N PHE A 242 -0.98 9.24 18.06
CA PHE A 242 0.40 9.27 18.56
C PHE A 242 0.41 9.90 19.95
N ILE A 243 0.70 9.10 20.97
CA ILE A 243 0.78 9.52 22.38
C ILE A 243 2.24 9.85 22.67
N ALA A 244 2.51 11.11 22.98
CA ALA A 244 3.86 11.64 23.08
C ALA A 244 4.03 12.58 24.29
N GLU A 245 5.27 12.94 24.58
CA GLU A 245 5.66 13.78 25.71
C GLU A 245 4.95 15.13 25.73
N ASN A 246 4.86 15.78 24.59
CA ASN A 246 4.29 17.12 24.46
C ASN A 246 2.81 17.12 24.04
N GLY A 247 2.14 15.96 24.09
CA GLY A 247 0.71 15.87 23.76
C GLY A 247 0.36 14.63 22.97
N ARG A 248 -0.82 14.65 22.37
CA ARG A 248 -1.34 13.60 21.51
C ARG A 248 -1.69 14.17 20.14
N LEU A 249 -1.12 13.56 19.08
CA LEU A 249 -1.49 13.88 17.70
C LEU A 249 -2.49 12.84 17.22
N GLU A 250 -3.62 13.28 16.71
CA GLU A 250 -4.66 12.43 16.10
C GLU A 250 -4.74 12.68 14.61
N TRP A 251 -4.73 11.60 13.84
CA TRP A 251 -4.92 11.58 12.40
C TRP A 251 -6.16 10.75 12.08
N ASP A 252 -7.25 11.42 11.68
CA ASP A 252 -8.48 10.80 11.20
C ASP A 252 -8.44 10.76 9.67
N LEU A 253 -8.30 9.55 9.11
CA LEU A 253 -8.22 9.32 7.67
C LEU A 253 -9.59 9.27 6.99
N ILE A 254 -10.68 9.14 7.76
CA ILE A 254 -12.05 9.21 7.22
C ILE A 254 -12.43 10.68 6.98
N ASN A 255 -12.27 11.51 8.02
CA ASN A 255 -12.63 12.94 7.99
C ASN A 255 -11.49 13.79 7.43
N ASN A 256 -10.34 13.18 7.11
CA ASN A 256 -9.16 13.84 6.57
C ASN A 256 -8.68 15.03 7.43
N THR A 257 -8.50 14.76 8.75
CA THR A 257 -8.07 15.75 9.72
C THR A 257 -6.82 15.34 10.48
N VAL A 258 -6.04 16.34 10.92
CA VAL A 258 -4.93 16.15 11.88
C VAL A 258 -5.13 17.13 13.01
N THR A 259 -5.22 16.62 14.26
CA THR A 259 -5.51 17.40 15.46
C THR A 259 -4.44 17.17 16.53
N LEU A 260 -3.91 18.24 17.08
CA LEU A 260 -2.95 18.20 18.19
C LEU A 260 -3.65 18.55 19.50
N HIS A 261 -3.58 17.65 20.47
CA HIS A 261 -4.09 17.81 21.82
C HIS A 261 -2.93 18.03 22.79
N GLN A 262 -2.85 19.20 23.39
CA GLN A 262 -1.81 19.57 24.38
C GLN A 262 -2.45 20.17 25.61
N HIS A 263 -2.26 19.55 26.79
CA HIS A 263 -2.78 20.01 28.08
C HIS A 263 -4.25 20.50 27.99
N LYS A 264 -4.47 21.82 27.88
CA LYS A 264 -5.80 22.46 27.83
C LYS A 264 -6.18 22.94 26.42
N THR A 265 -5.34 22.69 25.43
CA THR A 265 -5.53 23.19 24.07
C THR A 265 -5.78 22.05 23.11
N VAL A 266 -6.70 22.25 22.20
CA VAL A 266 -6.94 21.38 21.05
C VAL A 266 -6.78 22.23 19.80
N GLN A 267 -5.84 21.86 18.95
CA GLN A 267 -5.55 22.59 17.72
C GLN A 267 -5.74 21.68 16.53
N GLN A 268 -6.63 22.04 15.63
CA GLN A 268 -6.77 21.40 14.35
C GLN A 268 -5.68 21.93 13.40
N LEU A 269 -4.73 21.07 13.06
CA LEU A 269 -3.57 21.41 12.23
C LEU A 269 -3.86 21.26 10.74
N TYR A 270 -4.79 20.35 10.40
CA TYR A 270 -5.21 20.09 9.03
C TYR A 270 -6.67 19.62 9.00
N GLN A 271 -7.41 20.12 8.03
CA GLN A 271 -8.74 19.64 7.64
C GLN A 271 -8.97 19.93 6.17
N ASP A 272 -9.42 18.94 5.43
CA ASP A 272 -9.88 19.11 4.06
C ASP A 272 -11.01 18.10 3.77
N GLU A 273 -12.23 18.54 3.99
CA GLU A 273 -13.45 17.74 3.75
C GLU A 273 -13.73 17.53 2.27
N THR A 274 -13.14 18.37 1.41
CA THR A 274 -13.34 18.35 -0.04
C THR A 274 -12.28 17.55 -0.79
N TYR A 275 -11.30 16.99 -0.06
CA TYR A 275 -10.18 16.25 -0.64
C TYR A 275 -10.65 15.07 -1.51
N ASP A 276 -10.35 15.15 -2.79
CA ASP A 276 -10.54 13.99 -3.67
C ASP A 276 -9.46 12.94 -3.38
N LYS A 277 -9.89 11.79 -2.83
CA LYS A 277 -9.02 10.66 -2.52
C LYS A 277 -8.25 10.11 -3.74
N ASN A 278 -8.64 10.46 -4.97
CA ASN A 278 -7.89 10.10 -6.16
C ASN A 278 -6.59 10.91 -6.30
N THR A 279 -6.52 12.11 -5.70
CA THR A 279 -5.32 12.98 -5.76
C THR A 279 -4.07 12.31 -5.22
N MET A 280 -4.16 11.46 -4.19
CA MET A 280 -2.99 10.72 -3.68
C MET A 280 -2.40 9.75 -4.71
N TYR A 281 -3.23 9.14 -5.57
CA TYR A 281 -2.75 8.27 -6.64
C TYR A 281 -2.10 9.07 -7.77
N LEU A 282 -2.65 10.25 -8.09
CA LEU A 282 -2.03 11.17 -9.04
C LEU A 282 -0.65 11.62 -8.54
N ALA A 283 -0.57 12.04 -7.28
CA ALA A 283 0.70 12.44 -6.65
C ALA A 283 1.73 11.30 -6.63
N MET A 284 1.30 10.08 -6.36
CA MET A 284 2.15 8.89 -6.40
C MET A 284 2.73 8.65 -7.81
N LEU A 285 1.89 8.71 -8.84
CA LEU A 285 2.34 8.54 -10.23
C LEU A 285 3.29 9.67 -10.66
N GLN A 286 3.01 10.92 -10.25
CA GLN A 286 3.91 12.06 -10.51
C GLN A 286 5.26 11.89 -9.80
N ALA A 287 5.26 11.44 -8.55
CA ALA A 287 6.49 11.18 -7.80
C ALA A 287 7.32 10.07 -8.46
N PHE A 288 6.67 9.01 -8.94
CA PHE A 288 7.37 7.95 -9.67
C PHE A 288 7.94 8.45 -11.00
N TRP A 289 7.20 9.27 -11.75
CA TRP A 289 7.72 9.91 -12.97
C TRP A 289 8.92 10.81 -12.67
N LEU A 290 8.86 11.60 -11.59
CA LEU A 290 9.99 12.44 -11.17
C LEU A 290 11.21 11.58 -10.80
N LYS A 291 11.02 10.46 -10.11
CA LYS A 291 12.08 9.48 -9.80
C LYS A 291 12.77 8.97 -11.06
N ILE A 292 12.00 8.69 -12.12
CA ILE A 292 12.55 8.29 -13.43
C ILE A 292 13.37 9.42 -14.05
N GLN A 293 12.83 10.65 -14.07
CA GLN A 293 13.53 11.82 -14.63
C GLN A 293 14.85 12.12 -13.90
N GLN A 294 14.88 11.88 -12.58
CA GLN A 294 16.09 12.06 -11.75
C GLN A 294 17.03 10.86 -11.80
N GLN A 295 16.67 9.79 -12.50
CA GLN A 295 17.40 8.52 -12.53
C GLN A 295 17.70 7.96 -11.13
N ASP A 296 16.75 8.16 -10.19
CA ASP A 296 16.88 7.68 -8.82
C ASP A 296 16.65 6.16 -8.76
N THR A 297 17.72 5.43 -8.49
CA THR A 297 17.73 3.96 -8.38
C THR A 297 17.54 3.45 -6.95
N SER A 298 17.20 4.32 -5.99
CA SER A 298 16.98 3.90 -4.60
C SER A 298 15.86 2.86 -4.49
N LYS A 299 16.05 1.86 -3.64
CA LYS A 299 15.13 0.74 -3.44
C LYS A 299 14.50 0.71 -2.04
N SER A 300 14.78 1.73 -1.23
CA SER A 300 14.38 1.73 0.20
C SER A 300 12.89 1.52 0.42
N SER A 301 12.04 2.02 -0.48
CA SER A 301 10.59 1.80 -0.40
C SER A 301 10.19 0.35 -0.66
N LEU A 302 10.83 -0.32 -1.62
CA LEU A 302 10.60 -1.74 -1.94
C LEU A 302 11.19 -2.66 -0.86
N GLU A 303 12.37 -2.33 -0.32
CA GLU A 303 12.98 -3.05 0.80
C GLU A 303 12.09 -2.96 2.05
N SER A 304 11.57 -1.76 2.33
CA SER A 304 10.59 -1.53 3.39
C SER A 304 9.31 -2.36 3.17
N ALA A 305 8.79 -2.39 1.94
CA ALA A 305 7.62 -3.17 1.59
C ALA A 305 7.86 -4.70 1.71
N ALA A 306 9.05 -5.17 1.35
CA ALA A 306 9.42 -6.59 1.53
C ALA A 306 9.47 -6.96 3.02
N ALA A 307 10.10 -6.12 3.85
CA ALA A 307 10.13 -6.31 5.31
C ALA A 307 8.71 -6.33 5.90
N LEU A 308 7.81 -5.49 5.36
CA LEU A 308 6.42 -5.46 5.79
C LEU A 308 5.66 -6.76 5.45
N VAL A 309 5.86 -7.34 4.26
CA VAL A 309 5.27 -8.64 3.91
C VAL A 309 5.79 -9.74 4.83
N GLN A 310 7.08 -9.73 5.18
CA GLN A 310 7.67 -10.66 6.13
C GLN A 310 7.06 -10.50 7.54
N LEU A 311 6.86 -9.27 8.01
CA LEU A 311 6.20 -8.95 9.27
C LEU A 311 4.76 -9.48 9.30
N ILE A 312 4.01 -9.30 8.22
CA ILE A 312 2.64 -9.81 8.05
C ILE A 312 2.62 -11.34 8.14
N GLU A 313 3.56 -12.03 7.50
CA GLU A 313 3.64 -13.49 7.57
C GLU A 313 3.97 -13.99 8.98
N GLN A 314 4.86 -13.29 9.69
CA GLN A 314 5.13 -13.56 11.11
C GLN A 314 3.85 -13.37 11.94
N ALA A 315 3.08 -12.29 11.68
CA ALA A 315 1.82 -12.06 12.37
C ALA A 315 0.76 -13.14 12.06
N LYS A 316 0.69 -13.64 10.82
CA LYS A 316 -0.20 -14.74 10.43
C LYS A 316 0.14 -16.05 11.14
N SER A 317 1.42 -16.34 11.27
CA SER A 317 1.94 -17.59 11.87
C SER A 317 2.12 -17.52 13.38
N PHE A 318 1.88 -16.35 14.02
CA PHE A 318 2.10 -16.15 15.44
C PHE A 318 1.26 -17.09 16.29
N LYS A 319 1.93 -17.95 17.10
CA LYS A 319 1.28 -18.87 18.01
C LYS A 319 1.44 -18.38 19.46
N GLN A 320 0.39 -18.54 20.24
CA GLN A 320 0.37 -18.11 21.65
C GLN A 320 1.44 -18.78 22.53
N GLN A 321 2.10 -19.84 22.02
CA GLN A 321 3.19 -20.58 22.70
C GLN A 321 4.57 -19.90 22.57
N ASP A 322 4.72 -18.91 21.70
CA ASP A 322 5.97 -18.13 21.57
C ASP A 322 6.09 -17.04 22.66
N ARG A 323 5.29 -17.20 23.73
CA ARG A 323 5.34 -16.35 24.92
C ARG A 323 6.37 -16.89 25.91
N LEU A 324 7.64 -16.48 25.77
CA LEU A 324 8.56 -16.46 26.94
C LEU A 324 9.74 -15.53 26.64
#